data_4083c335062677fd22b8e4b48f3d4cc4
#
_entry.id   4083c335062677fd22b8e4b48f3d4cc4
#
_cell.length_a   1.000
_cell.length_b   1.000
_cell.length_c   1.000
_cell.angle_alpha   90.00
_cell.angle_beta   90.00
_cell.angle_gamma   90.00
#
_symmetry.space_group_name_H-M   'P 1'
#
loop_
_entity.id
_entity.type
_entity.pdbx_description
1 polymer ?
#
loop_
_entity_poly.entity_id
_entity_poly.type
_entity_poly.pdbx_seq_one_letter_code
_entity_poly.pdbx_strand_id
1 'polypeptide(L)'
;MKENITDFEIMAPVGSRDSLAAALKAGAGSVYFGVEQLNMRSHSANHFTIDDLREIAATCKEHGVKSYLTVNTIIYGEDIELMHQIVDAAVEAKITAVIACDIAVMTYCRQKGMEVHLSTQLNISNIEALRFYAQFADVVVLARELNLDQVADIYRQIEEQHICGPSGQLVRIEMFCHGALCMAISGKCYMSLDNTGRSANRGACMQICRRSYIVTDRETGTELEIDNKYIMSPKDLKTIRFIDKMMRSGVRVFKIEGRARGPEYVLTVVQCYKEAIQSVLDNTFTEEKKDAWDERLATVFNRGFWDGYYQGQLLGEWNSNYGSNATERKQYIGKGVKYFSKLGVAEFTVEADTFAVGDKMLITGPTTGALYVTVDEIHDDTSSIETAQQGTRVSIKVPEKVRPSDKLFKIIKAG
;
A
#
# COMPACT_ATOMS: atom_id res chain seq x y z
N MET A 1 -7.11 -30.26 -1.83
CA MET A 1 -5.66 -30.05 -2.01
C MET A 1 -5.16 -29.25 -0.82
N LYS A 2 -3.91 -29.45 -0.38
CA LYS A 2 -3.33 -28.61 0.70
C LYS A 2 -3.01 -27.25 0.10
N GLU A 3 -3.54 -26.17 0.70
CA GLU A 3 -3.25 -24.79 0.28
C GLU A 3 -1.75 -24.47 0.44
N ASN A 4 -1.21 -23.65 -0.44
CA ASN A 4 0.17 -23.18 -0.42
C ASN A 4 0.24 -21.67 -0.57
N ILE A 5 1.42 -21.07 -0.43
CA ILE A 5 1.58 -19.61 -0.42
C ILE A 5 1.14 -18.95 -1.74
N THR A 6 1.19 -19.68 -2.86
CA THR A 6 0.80 -19.15 -4.19
C THR A 6 -0.72 -19.01 -4.36
N ASP A 7 -1.52 -19.64 -3.48
CA ASP A 7 -2.97 -19.49 -3.46
C ASP A 7 -3.40 -18.15 -2.86
N PHE A 8 -2.48 -17.49 -2.15
CA PHE A 8 -2.69 -16.24 -1.45
C PHE A 8 -1.80 -15.13 -2.03
N GLU A 9 -2.42 -14.09 -2.53
CA GLU A 9 -1.74 -12.99 -3.19
C GLU A 9 -1.65 -11.77 -2.27
N ILE A 10 -0.44 -11.27 -2.00
CA ILE A 10 -0.24 -10.01 -1.30
C ILE A 10 -0.08 -8.91 -2.34
N MET A 11 -1.01 -7.97 -2.37
CA MET A 11 -1.03 -6.85 -3.30
C MET A 11 -0.44 -5.60 -2.65
N ALA A 12 0.76 -5.22 -3.09
CA ALA A 12 1.51 -4.10 -2.54
C ALA A 12 1.19 -2.77 -3.23
N PRO A 13 1.08 -1.67 -2.46
CA PRO A 13 0.87 -0.34 -3.00
C PRO A 13 2.18 0.23 -3.55
N VAL A 14 2.16 0.77 -4.76
CA VAL A 14 3.35 1.36 -5.37
C VAL A 14 3.02 2.77 -5.88
N GLY A 15 3.72 3.78 -5.34
CA GLY A 15 3.58 5.17 -5.74
C GLY A 15 4.88 5.79 -6.27
N SER A 16 5.99 5.03 -6.24
CA SER A 16 7.29 5.47 -6.74
C SER A 16 8.13 4.26 -7.17
N ARG A 17 9.23 4.50 -7.89
CA ARG A 17 10.18 3.44 -8.26
C ARG A 17 10.82 2.79 -7.02
N ASP A 18 11.13 3.58 -6.00
CA ASP A 18 11.65 3.07 -4.71
C ASP A 18 10.65 2.09 -4.06
N SER A 19 9.36 2.45 -4.06
CA SER A 19 8.30 1.58 -3.53
C SER A 19 8.10 0.32 -4.38
N LEU A 20 8.26 0.40 -5.71
CA LEU A 20 8.23 -0.76 -6.60
C LEU A 20 9.37 -1.72 -6.25
N ALA A 21 10.60 -1.22 -6.20
CA ALA A 21 11.76 -2.03 -5.85
C ALA A 21 11.61 -2.67 -4.45
N ALA A 22 11.08 -1.92 -3.48
CA ALA A 22 10.80 -2.43 -2.13
C ALA A 22 9.74 -3.54 -2.12
N ALA A 23 8.65 -3.41 -2.91
CA ALA A 23 7.61 -4.41 -3.04
C ALA A 23 8.13 -5.72 -3.65
N LEU A 24 8.92 -5.62 -4.73
CA LEU A 24 9.57 -6.76 -5.38
C LEU A 24 10.52 -7.48 -4.42
N LYS A 25 11.37 -6.74 -3.72
CA LYS A 25 12.30 -7.25 -2.72
C LYS A 25 11.60 -7.93 -1.53
N ALA A 26 10.46 -7.40 -1.10
CA ALA A 26 9.65 -7.99 -0.05
C ALA A 26 8.95 -9.28 -0.49
N GLY A 27 8.89 -9.56 -1.79
CA GLY A 27 8.23 -10.72 -2.37
C GLY A 27 6.71 -10.58 -2.42
N ALA A 28 6.21 -9.41 -2.80
CA ALA A 28 4.80 -9.20 -3.12
C ALA A 28 4.36 -10.14 -4.25
N GLY A 29 3.11 -10.61 -4.22
CA GLY A 29 2.49 -11.38 -5.30
C GLY A 29 2.07 -10.50 -6.47
N SER A 30 1.68 -9.26 -6.14
CA SER A 30 1.31 -8.24 -7.12
C SER A 30 1.60 -6.83 -6.59
N VAL A 31 1.65 -5.88 -7.51
CA VAL A 31 1.76 -4.46 -7.21
C VAL A 31 0.61 -3.71 -7.88
N TYR A 32 0.09 -2.66 -7.22
CA TYR A 32 -0.90 -1.78 -7.84
C TYR A 32 -0.45 -0.31 -7.78
N PHE A 33 -0.67 0.39 -8.87
CA PHE A 33 -0.22 1.76 -9.05
C PHE A 33 -1.17 2.53 -9.97
N GLY A 34 -0.99 3.84 -10.09
CA GLY A 34 -1.73 4.69 -11.01
C GLY A 34 -0.79 5.54 -11.84
N VAL A 35 -1.22 5.92 -13.03
CA VAL A 35 -0.61 6.98 -13.81
C VAL A 35 -1.25 8.34 -13.43
N GLU A 36 -0.79 9.43 -14.01
CA GLU A 36 -1.13 10.82 -13.64
C GLU A 36 -2.60 11.11 -13.46
N GLN A 37 -3.51 10.43 -14.18
CA GLN A 37 -4.93 10.72 -14.22
C GLN A 37 -5.81 9.48 -14.01
N LEU A 38 -7.11 9.71 -13.83
CA LEU A 38 -8.18 8.71 -13.73
C LEU A 38 -7.96 7.65 -12.61
N ASN A 39 -7.27 8.02 -11.55
CA ASN A 39 -7.15 7.17 -10.37
C ASN A 39 -7.33 7.97 -9.06
N MET A 40 -7.67 7.29 -7.97
CA MET A 40 -8.02 7.90 -6.68
C MET A 40 -6.87 8.67 -6.00
N ARG A 41 -5.66 8.66 -6.54
CA ARG A 41 -4.48 9.36 -6.05
C ARG A 41 -3.83 10.25 -7.12
N SER A 42 -4.56 10.64 -8.16
CA SER A 42 -4.06 11.46 -9.26
C SER A 42 -3.48 12.83 -8.85
N HIS A 43 -3.80 13.31 -7.66
CA HIS A 43 -3.26 14.54 -7.09
C HIS A 43 -2.21 14.30 -6.00
N SER A 44 -1.63 13.12 -5.88
CA SER A 44 -0.48 12.89 -4.98
C SER A 44 0.83 13.38 -5.61
N ALA A 45 1.85 13.63 -4.80
CA ALA A 45 3.09 14.26 -5.26
C ALA A 45 3.98 13.41 -6.19
N ASN A 46 3.78 12.09 -6.19
CA ASN A 46 4.55 11.16 -7.02
C ASN A 46 3.61 10.42 -7.96
N HIS A 47 3.94 10.43 -9.24
CA HIS A 47 3.16 9.76 -10.28
C HIS A 47 4.07 8.98 -11.21
N PHE A 48 3.54 7.87 -11.73
CA PHE A 48 4.03 7.28 -12.96
C PHE A 48 3.32 7.93 -14.14
N THR A 49 3.98 7.93 -15.27
CA THR A 49 3.42 8.34 -16.55
C THR A 49 2.96 7.12 -17.35
N ILE A 50 2.24 7.36 -18.45
CA ILE A 50 1.89 6.28 -19.39
C ILE A 50 3.16 5.63 -19.97
N ASP A 51 4.22 6.40 -20.18
CA ASP A 51 5.49 5.89 -20.72
C ASP A 51 6.21 4.93 -19.77
N ASP A 52 5.98 5.06 -18.44
CA ASP A 52 6.55 4.16 -17.45
C ASP A 52 5.93 2.75 -17.47
N LEU A 53 4.74 2.57 -18.05
CA LEU A 53 3.99 1.30 -18.00
C LEU A 53 4.78 0.11 -18.52
N ARG A 54 5.51 0.28 -19.64
CA ARG A 54 6.30 -0.79 -20.24
C ARG A 54 7.43 -1.25 -19.33
N GLU A 55 8.13 -0.30 -18.71
CA GLU A 55 9.22 -0.60 -17.78
C GLU A 55 8.71 -1.29 -16.52
N ILE A 56 7.60 -0.78 -15.93
CA ILE A 56 6.99 -1.38 -14.74
C ILE A 56 6.53 -2.80 -15.04
N ALA A 57 5.82 -3.03 -16.14
CA ALA A 57 5.33 -4.35 -16.52
C ALA A 57 6.48 -5.34 -16.77
N ALA A 58 7.54 -4.90 -17.47
CA ALA A 58 8.73 -5.72 -17.71
C ALA A 58 9.44 -6.09 -16.42
N THR A 59 9.66 -5.11 -15.52
CA THR A 59 10.28 -5.32 -14.21
C THR A 59 9.46 -6.27 -13.34
N CYS A 60 8.15 -6.09 -13.28
CA CYS A 60 7.27 -6.99 -12.54
C CYS A 60 7.34 -8.43 -13.10
N LYS A 61 7.27 -8.57 -14.42
CA LYS A 61 7.36 -9.88 -15.10
C LYS A 61 8.68 -10.60 -14.82
N GLU A 62 9.81 -9.89 -14.84
CA GLU A 62 11.13 -10.43 -14.53
C GLU A 62 11.19 -11.02 -13.12
N HIS A 63 10.46 -10.44 -12.17
CA HIS A 63 10.38 -10.90 -10.79
C HIS A 63 9.20 -11.86 -10.51
N GLY A 64 8.41 -12.23 -11.53
CA GLY A 64 7.25 -13.10 -11.37
C GLY A 64 6.10 -12.45 -10.60
N VAL A 65 6.04 -11.10 -10.57
CA VAL A 65 5.04 -10.30 -9.85
C VAL A 65 4.02 -9.75 -10.84
N LYS A 66 2.73 -9.79 -10.49
CA LYS A 66 1.66 -9.21 -11.31
C LYS A 66 1.62 -7.69 -11.17
N SER A 67 1.25 -7.00 -12.24
CA SER A 67 1.13 -5.53 -12.27
C SER A 67 -0.33 -5.10 -12.51
N TYR A 68 -0.86 -4.24 -11.64
CA TYR A 68 -2.25 -3.77 -11.73
C TYR A 68 -2.31 -2.26 -11.83
N LEU A 69 -2.91 -1.76 -12.92
CA LEU A 69 -3.10 -0.34 -13.14
C LEU A 69 -4.44 0.12 -12.59
N THR A 70 -4.46 1.16 -11.76
CA THR A 70 -5.71 1.73 -11.26
C THR A 70 -6.28 2.75 -12.25
N VAL A 71 -7.48 2.48 -12.77
CA VAL A 71 -8.35 3.39 -13.53
C VAL A 71 -9.70 3.39 -12.81
N ASN A 72 -9.70 3.87 -11.56
CA ASN A 72 -10.78 3.63 -10.62
C ASN A 72 -11.45 4.91 -10.10
N THR A 73 -11.47 5.96 -10.92
CA THR A 73 -12.35 7.12 -10.75
C THR A 73 -13.65 6.93 -11.50
N ILE A 74 -14.65 7.75 -11.19
CA ILE A 74 -15.84 7.91 -12.05
C ILE A 74 -15.41 8.60 -13.35
N ILE A 75 -15.86 8.09 -14.47
CA ILE A 75 -15.54 8.58 -15.83
C ILE A 75 -16.66 9.49 -16.32
N TYR A 76 -16.32 10.70 -16.73
CA TYR A 76 -17.24 11.61 -17.39
C TYR A 76 -17.07 11.52 -18.91
N GLY A 77 -18.03 12.06 -19.67
CA GLY A 77 -17.96 12.01 -21.12
C GLY A 77 -16.66 12.59 -21.72
N GLU A 78 -16.11 13.62 -21.09
CA GLU A 78 -14.84 14.25 -21.45
C GLU A 78 -13.60 13.39 -21.18
N ASP A 79 -13.71 12.38 -20.30
CA ASP A 79 -12.59 11.51 -19.94
C ASP A 79 -12.49 10.26 -20.83
N ILE A 80 -13.50 9.97 -21.64
CA ILE A 80 -13.61 8.71 -22.39
C ILE A 80 -12.39 8.49 -23.29
N GLU A 81 -11.97 9.51 -24.02
CA GLU A 81 -10.82 9.41 -24.92
C GLU A 81 -9.53 9.13 -24.16
N LEU A 82 -9.30 9.85 -23.06
CA LEU A 82 -8.14 9.62 -22.20
C LEU A 82 -8.18 8.22 -21.56
N MET A 83 -9.35 7.78 -21.13
CA MET A 83 -9.54 6.43 -20.59
C MET A 83 -9.16 5.35 -21.61
N HIS A 84 -9.58 5.52 -22.88
CA HIS A 84 -9.19 4.63 -23.96
C HIS A 84 -7.68 4.60 -24.14
N GLN A 85 -7.02 5.76 -24.18
CA GLN A 85 -5.55 5.86 -24.33
C GLN A 85 -4.82 5.15 -23.20
N ILE A 86 -5.26 5.32 -21.94
CA ILE A 86 -4.64 4.67 -20.78
C ILE A 86 -4.81 3.14 -20.83
N VAL A 87 -6.00 2.66 -21.18
CA VAL A 87 -6.26 1.22 -21.29
C VAL A 87 -5.48 0.60 -22.46
N ASP A 88 -5.45 1.26 -23.62
CA ASP A 88 -4.69 0.78 -24.77
C ASP A 88 -3.19 0.71 -24.46
N ALA A 89 -2.64 1.73 -23.79
CA ALA A 89 -1.24 1.71 -23.34
C ALA A 89 -0.97 0.57 -22.34
N ALA A 90 -1.92 0.29 -21.44
CA ALA A 90 -1.80 -0.83 -20.51
C ALA A 90 -1.80 -2.20 -21.23
N VAL A 91 -2.64 -2.36 -22.25
CA VAL A 91 -2.65 -3.57 -23.11
C VAL A 91 -1.31 -3.74 -23.83
N GLU A 92 -0.81 -2.68 -24.49
CA GLU A 92 0.48 -2.69 -25.18
C GLU A 92 1.66 -3.01 -24.24
N ALA A 93 1.64 -2.42 -23.05
CA ALA A 93 2.66 -2.64 -22.03
C ALA A 93 2.57 -4.04 -21.39
N LYS A 94 1.51 -4.80 -21.65
CA LYS A 94 1.23 -6.11 -21.04
C LYS A 94 1.08 -6.02 -19.51
N ILE A 95 0.43 -4.97 -19.03
CA ILE A 95 -0.06 -4.89 -17.65
C ILE A 95 -1.01 -6.08 -17.41
N THR A 96 -0.93 -6.68 -16.23
CA THR A 96 -1.71 -7.91 -15.94
C THR A 96 -3.20 -7.62 -15.87
N ALA A 97 -3.63 -6.58 -15.14
CA ALA A 97 -5.04 -6.22 -15.02
C ALA A 97 -5.24 -4.72 -14.76
N VAL A 98 -6.47 -4.25 -14.98
CA VAL A 98 -6.93 -2.90 -14.63
C VAL A 98 -7.87 -2.97 -13.44
N ILE A 99 -7.61 -2.15 -12.40
CA ILE A 99 -8.53 -1.99 -11.26
C ILE A 99 -9.52 -0.88 -11.60
N ALA A 100 -10.81 -1.22 -11.74
CA ALA A 100 -11.86 -0.34 -12.21
C ALA A 100 -13.07 -0.25 -11.27
N CYS A 101 -13.79 0.87 -11.31
CA CYS A 101 -15.10 1.00 -10.66
C CYS A 101 -16.18 1.55 -11.62
N ASP A 102 -15.81 2.04 -12.78
CA ASP A 102 -16.73 2.58 -13.78
C ASP A 102 -17.02 1.55 -14.88
N ILE A 103 -18.29 1.44 -15.26
CA ILE A 103 -18.73 0.50 -16.28
C ILE A 103 -18.07 0.78 -17.65
N ALA A 104 -17.81 2.05 -18.00
CA ALA A 104 -17.12 2.39 -19.24
C ALA A 104 -15.72 1.76 -19.30
N VAL A 105 -14.96 1.83 -18.18
CA VAL A 105 -13.64 1.22 -18.07
C VAL A 105 -13.74 -0.31 -18.18
N MET A 106 -14.65 -0.93 -17.43
CA MET A 106 -14.84 -2.38 -17.42
C MET A 106 -15.18 -2.92 -18.81
N THR A 107 -16.13 -2.25 -19.47
CA THR A 107 -16.57 -2.65 -20.81
C THR A 107 -15.45 -2.52 -21.84
N TYR A 108 -14.72 -1.41 -21.81
CA TYR A 108 -13.61 -1.20 -22.74
C TYR A 108 -12.45 -2.18 -22.50
N CYS A 109 -12.09 -2.41 -21.26
CA CYS A 109 -11.09 -3.43 -20.90
C CYS A 109 -11.47 -4.82 -21.46
N ARG A 110 -12.74 -5.22 -21.33
CA ARG A 110 -13.22 -6.48 -21.89
C ARG A 110 -13.11 -6.54 -23.41
N GLN A 111 -13.46 -5.45 -24.11
CA GLN A 111 -13.32 -5.36 -25.57
C GLN A 111 -11.87 -5.53 -26.02
N LYS A 112 -10.92 -5.06 -25.19
CA LYS A 112 -9.47 -5.18 -25.46
C LYS A 112 -8.84 -6.47 -24.94
N GLY A 113 -9.61 -7.35 -24.31
CA GLY A 113 -9.07 -8.59 -23.69
C GLY A 113 -8.22 -8.33 -22.45
N MET A 114 -8.37 -7.17 -21.80
CA MET A 114 -7.69 -6.80 -20.57
C MET A 114 -8.44 -7.36 -19.36
N GLU A 115 -7.73 -8.03 -18.44
CA GLU A 115 -8.29 -8.48 -17.17
C GLU A 115 -8.72 -7.29 -16.31
N VAL A 116 -9.85 -7.44 -15.62
CA VAL A 116 -10.40 -6.42 -14.71
C VAL A 116 -10.46 -6.95 -13.30
N HIS A 117 -9.99 -6.15 -12.35
CA HIS A 117 -10.28 -6.28 -10.94
C HIS A 117 -11.25 -5.19 -10.49
N LEU A 118 -12.23 -5.54 -9.69
CA LEU A 118 -13.20 -4.55 -9.22
C LEU A 118 -12.63 -3.74 -8.07
N SER A 119 -12.89 -2.44 -8.09
CA SER A 119 -12.43 -1.55 -7.03
C SER A 119 -13.42 -1.51 -5.85
N THR A 120 -12.89 -1.24 -4.65
CA THR A 120 -13.69 -1.10 -3.42
C THR A 120 -14.80 -0.02 -3.51
N GLN A 121 -14.71 0.93 -4.43
CA GLN A 121 -15.74 1.97 -4.63
C GLN A 121 -17.07 1.41 -5.11
N LEU A 122 -17.11 0.19 -5.62
CA LEU A 122 -18.38 -0.49 -5.97
C LEU A 122 -19.15 -0.95 -4.73
N ASN A 123 -18.48 -1.02 -3.58
CA ASN A 123 -19.10 -1.39 -2.28
C ASN A 123 -19.88 -2.71 -2.34
N ILE A 124 -19.29 -3.73 -2.98
CA ILE A 124 -19.91 -5.04 -3.13
C ILE A 124 -19.99 -5.70 -1.76
N SER A 125 -21.23 -5.99 -1.32
CA SER A 125 -21.52 -6.43 0.04
C SER A 125 -22.48 -7.62 0.12
N ASN A 126 -22.85 -8.20 -1.01
CA ASN A 126 -23.73 -9.37 -1.09
C ASN A 126 -23.48 -10.16 -2.38
N ILE A 127 -24.00 -11.39 -2.41
CA ILE A 127 -23.77 -12.31 -3.53
C ILE A 127 -24.42 -11.85 -4.83
N GLU A 128 -25.56 -11.16 -4.78
CA GLU A 128 -26.25 -10.71 -6.00
C GLU A 128 -25.46 -9.62 -6.72
N ALA A 129 -24.92 -8.65 -5.97
CA ALA A 129 -24.01 -7.65 -6.52
C ALA A 129 -22.75 -8.31 -7.08
N LEU A 130 -22.16 -9.27 -6.34
CA LEU A 130 -20.97 -10.00 -6.80
C LEU A 130 -21.27 -10.74 -8.10
N ARG A 131 -22.37 -11.48 -8.18
CA ARG A 131 -22.78 -12.22 -9.40
C ARG A 131 -22.94 -11.30 -10.60
N PHE A 132 -23.55 -10.13 -10.40
CA PHE A 132 -23.69 -9.15 -11.46
C PHE A 132 -22.32 -8.68 -11.98
N TYR A 133 -21.41 -8.35 -11.07
CA TYR A 133 -20.09 -7.86 -11.44
C TYR A 133 -19.11 -8.94 -11.89
N ALA A 134 -19.33 -10.20 -11.57
CA ALA A 134 -18.52 -11.34 -12.01
C ALA A 134 -18.44 -11.47 -13.54
N GLN A 135 -19.43 -10.94 -14.27
CA GLN A 135 -19.36 -10.88 -15.75
C GLN A 135 -18.21 -10.03 -16.29
N PHE A 136 -17.65 -9.13 -15.46
CA PHE A 136 -16.57 -8.22 -15.85
C PHE A 136 -15.21 -8.59 -15.29
N ALA A 137 -15.15 -9.30 -14.16
CA ALA A 137 -13.91 -9.45 -13.39
C ALA A 137 -13.76 -10.81 -12.73
N ASP A 138 -12.52 -11.26 -12.64
CA ASP A 138 -12.13 -12.49 -11.93
C ASP A 138 -11.78 -12.24 -10.47
N VAL A 139 -11.53 -10.99 -10.07
CA VAL A 139 -11.22 -10.58 -8.70
C VAL A 139 -12.16 -9.47 -8.27
N VAL A 140 -12.82 -9.66 -7.12
CA VAL A 140 -13.81 -8.75 -6.56
C VAL A 140 -13.36 -8.25 -5.20
N VAL A 141 -13.24 -6.92 -5.05
CA VAL A 141 -13.00 -6.30 -3.74
C VAL A 141 -14.32 -6.15 -3.00
N LEU A 142 -14.45 -6.80 -1.86
CA LEU A 142 -15.64 -6.64 -1.01
C LEU A 142 -15.59 -5.34 -0.21
N ALA A 143 -16.77 -4.87 0.18
CA ALA A 143 -16.91 -3.69 1.04
C ALA A 143 -16.19 -3.90 2.39
N ARG A 144 -15.54 -2.83 2.88
CA ARG A 144 -14.75 -2.88 4.12
C ARG A 144 -15.60 -2.89 5.40
N GLU A 145 -16.86 -2.66 5.26
CA GLU A 145 -17.87 -2.67 6.33
C GLU A 145 -18.37 -4.08 6.66
N LEU A 146 -18.04 -5.09 5.84
CA LEU A 146 -18.42 -6.48 6.10
C LEU A 146 -17.54 -7.09 7.21
N ASN A 147 -18.19 -7.93 8.04
CA ASN A 147 -17.45 -8.82 8.93
C ASN A 147 -17.05 -10.12 8.23
N LEU A 148 -16.14 -10.89 8.84
CA LEU A 148 -15.60 -12.11 8.22
C LEU A 148 -16.62 -13.23 8.07
N ASP A 149 -17.69 -13.27 8.89
CA ASP A 149 -18.75 -14.25 8.73
C ASP A 149 -19.57 -13.97 7.46
N GLN A 150 -19.85 -12.70 7.18
CA GLN A 150 -20.50 -12.29 5.93
C GLN A 150 -19.63 -12.58 4.71
N VAL A 151 -18.31 -12.39 4.83
CA VAL A 151 -17.35 -12.73 3.77
C VAL A 151 -17.33 -14.24 3.52
N ALA A 152 -17.30 -15.05 4.57
CA ALA A 152 -17.33 -16.51 4.49
C ALA A 152 -18.64 -17.02 3.84
N ASP A 153 -19.78 -16.38 4.14
CA ASP A 153 -21.05 -16.73 3.50
C ASP A 153 -21.05 -16.41 1.99
N ILE A 154 -20.49 -15.25 1.60
CA ILE A 154 -20.33 -14.91 0.18
C ILE A 154 -19.40 -15.92 -0.51
N TYR A 155 -18.28 -16.28 0.12
CA TYR A 155 -17.32 -17.25 -0.45
C TYR A 155 -17.97 -18.63 -0.63
N ARG A 156 -18.69 -19.12 0.37
CA ARG A 156 -19.45 -20.37 0.27
C ARG A 156 -20.44 -20.35 -0.90
N GLN A 157 -21.16 -19.24 -1.08
CA GLN A 157 -22.10 -19.09 -2.19
C GLN A 157 -21.42 -19.01 -3.57
N ILE A 158 -20.19 -18.44 -3.68
CA ILE A 158 -19.38 -18.49 -4.90
C ILE A 158 -19.11 -19.95 -5.29
N GLU A 159 -18.72 -20.78 -4.31
CA GLU A 159 -18.41 -22.19 -4.55
C GLU A 159 -19.67 -22.99 -4.90
N GLU A 160 -20.74 -22.90 -4.08
CA GLU A 160 -22.00 -23.65 -4.27
C GLU A 160 -22.70 -23.31 -5.60
N GLN A 161 -22.69 -22.05 -6.00
CA GLN A 161 -23.35 -21.57 -7.22
C GLN A 161 -22.41 -21.53 -8.43
N HIS A 162 -21.16 -21.91 -8.24
CA HIS A 162 -20.11 -21.90 -9.27
C HIS A 162 -19.98 -20.58 -10.03
N ILE A 163 -19.89 -19.47 -9.26
CA ILE A 163 -19.83 -18.14 -9.84
C ILE A 163 -18.41 -17.89 -10.38
N CYS A 164 -18.29 -17.84 -11.71
CA CYS A 164 -17.04 -17.65 -12.41
C CYS A 164 -16.94 -16.24 -13.00
N GLY A 165 -15.69 -15.76 -13.09
CA GLY A 165 -15.36 -14.57 -13.86
C GLY A 165 -15.15 -14.85 -15.34
N PRO A 166 -14.67 -13.85 -16.11
CA PRO A 166 -14.42 -13.97 -17.56
C PRO A 166 -13.41 -15.05 -17.95
N SER A 167 -12.49 -15.40 -17.06
CA SER A 167 -11.52 -16.49 -17.29
C SER A 167 -12.14 -17.90 -17.21
N GLY A 168 -13.38 -18.03 -16.74
CA GLY A 168 -14.03 -19.29 -16.43
C GLY A 168 -13.61 -19.90 -15.09
N GLN A 169 -12.77 -19.24 -14.32
CA GLN A 169 -12.40 -19.62 -12.96
C GLN A 169 -13.35 -18.99 -11.94
N LEU A 170 -13.49 -19.63 -10.77
CA LEU A 170 -14.24 -19.04 -9.67
C LEU A 170 -13.71 -17.66 -9.31
N VAL A 171 -14.63 -16.74 -9.06
CA VAL A 171 -14.28 -15.37 -8.62
C VAL A 171 -13.49 -15.41 -7.33
N ARG A 172 -12.38 -14.67 -7.27
CA ARG A 172 -11.52 -14.54 -6.10
C ARG A 172 -11.91 -13.31 -5.28
N ILE A 173 -11.95 -13.46 -3.97
CA ILE A 173 -12.23 -12.37 -3.04
C ILE A 173 -10.92 -11.63 -2.71
N GLU A 174 -10.93 -10.31 -2.91
CA GLU A 174 -9.92 -9.37 -2.45
C GLU A 174 -10.45 -8.57 -1.26
N MET A 175 -9.65 -8.43 -0.21
CA MET A 175 -9.93 -7.52 0.91
C MET A 175 -8.70 -6.74 1.32
N PHE A 176 -8.91 -5.53 1.85
CA PHE A 176 -7.83 -4.80 2.50
C PHE A 176 -7.38 -5.52 3.75
N CYS A 177 -6.07 -5.62 3.96
CA CYS A 177 -5.50 -6.25 5.16
C CYS A 177 -4.72 -5.25 6.03
N HIS A 178 -4.24 -4.13 5.45
CA HIS A 178 -3.45 -3.16 6.19
C HIS A 178 -3.58 -1.74 5.62
N GLY A 179 -3.44 -0.73 6.51
CA GLY A 179 -3.28 0.66 6.15
C GLY A 179 -4.54 1.50 6.30
N ALA A 180 -4.53 2.68 5.70
CA ALA A 180 -5.52 3.72 5.95
C ALA A 180 -6.96 3.28 5.64
N LEU A 181 -7.85 3.42 6.63
CA LEU A 181 -9.29 3.34 6.45
C LEU A 181 -9.88 4.72 6.12
N CYS A 182 -10.93 4.73 5.29
CA CYS A 182 -11.73 5.91 5.03
C CYS A 182 -12.81 6.05 6.12
N MET A 183 -13.11 7.28 6.54
CA MET A 183 -14.24 7.51 7.44
C MET A 183 -15.60 7.37 6.74
N ALA A 184 -15.61 7.52 5.41
CA ALA A 184 -16.80 7.37 4.59
C ALA A 184 -16.79 6.04 3.86
N ILE A 185 -17.96 5.58 3.45
CA ILE A 185 -18.09 4.49 2.47
C ILE A 185 -17.24 4.84 1.25
N SER A 186 -16.48 3.86 0.74
CA SER A 186 -15.52 4.06 -0.32
C SER A 186 -16.13 4.76 -1.54
N GLY A 187 -15.52 5.88 -1.95
CA GLY A 187 -15.98 6.69 -3.09
C GLY A 187 -17.20 7.58 -2.83
N LYS A 188 -17.81 7.58 -1.64
CA LYS A 188 -19.04 8.34 -1.31
C LYS A 188 -18.80 9.54 -0.39
N CYS A 189 -17.58 10.09 -0.37
CA CYS A 189 -17.22 11.22 0.51
C CYS A 189 -17.40 12.56 -0.19
N TYR A 190 -18.18 13.47 0.42
CA TYR A 190 -18.38 14.84 -0.05
C TYR A 190 -17.44 15.88 0.56
N MET A 191 -16.68 15.52 1.60
CA MET A 191 -15.86 16.52 2.33
C MET A 191 -14.87 17.26 1.42
N SER A 192 -14.15 16.55 0.54
CA SER A 192 -13.22 17.21 -0.38
C SER A 192 -13.94 18.09 -1.40
N LEU A 193 -15.10 17.65 -1.90
CA LEU A 193 -15.90 18.41 -2.85
C LEU A 193 -16.41 19.72 -2.23
N ASP A 194 -16.99 19.65 -1.04
CA ASP A 194 -17.51 20.81 -0.31
C ASP A 194 -16.41 21.83 0.01
N ASN A 195 -15.27 21.36 0.51
CA ASN A 195 -14.16 22.23 0.94
C ASN A 195 -13.33 22.80 -0.20
N THR A 196 -13.14 22.06 -1.31
CA THR A 196 -12.18 22.41 -2.37
C THR A 196 -12.77 22.49 -3.77
N GLY A 197 -14.06 22.20 -3.93
CA GLY A 197 -14.71 22.08 -5.24
C GLY A 197 -14.24 20.88 -6.07
N ARG A 198 -13.49 19.94 -5.44
CA ARG A 198 -12.91 18.78 -6.13
C ARG A 198 -13.36 17.48 -5.49
N SER A 199 -13.98 16.60 -6.27
CA SER A 199 -14.52 15.34 -5.78
C SER A 199 -13.44 14.30 -5.50
N ALA A 200 -13.53 13.67 -4.32
CA ALA A 200 -12.70 12.53 -3.98
C ALA A 200 -12.87 11.37 -4.99
N ASN A 201 -14.08 11.17 -5.53
CA ASN A 201 -14.40 10.16 -6.53
C ASN A 201 -13.73 10.42 -7.90
N ARG A 202 -13.24 11.64 -8.10
CA ARG A 202 -12.48 12.09 -9.27
C ARG A 202 -10.97 12.19 -9.00
N GLY A 203 -10.47 11.47 -8.00
CA GLY A 203 -9.05 11.43 -7.66
C GLY A 203 -8.55 12.56 -6.75
N ALA A 204 -9.44 13.47 -6.30
CA ALA A 204 -9.08 14.65 -5.52
C ALA A 204 -9.41 14.50 -4.03
N CYS A 205 -9.10 13.35 -3.41
CA CYS A 205 -9.22 13.17 -1.98
C CYS A 205 -8.11 13.93 -1.24
N MET A 206 -8.44 15.10 -0.69
CA MET A 206 -7.49 15.96 0.03
C MET A 206 -7.28 15.55 1.50
N GLN A 207 -7.87 14.42 1.92
CA GLN A 207 -7.79 13.88 3.28
C GLN A 207 -8.13 14.91 4.37
N ILE A 208 -9.06 15.82 4.10
CA ILE A 208 -9.46 16.87 5.06
C ILE A 208 -10.07 16.30 6.35
N CYS A 209 -10.62 15.08 6.32
CA CYS A 209 -11.04 14.35 7.51
C CYS A 209 -9.88 14.06 8.49
N ARG A 210 -8.63 14.35 8.12
CA ARG A 210 -7.44 14.16 8.95
C ARG A 210 -6.96 15.46 9.61
N ARG A 211 -7.69 16.58 9.44
CA ARG A 211 -7.39 17.87 10.04
C ARG A 211 -8.16 18.03 11.36
N SER A 212 -7.68 18.94 12.22
CA SER A 212 -8.41 19.39 13.40
C SER A 212 -9.51 20.38 13.00
N TYR A 213 -10.62 20.38 13.73
CA TYR A 213 -11.78 21.25 13.49
C TYR A 213 -12.31 21.83 14.78
N ILE A 214 -12.91 23.03 14.68
CA ILE A 214 -13.77 23.59 15.72
C ILE A 214 -15.20 23.47 15.20
N VAL A 215 -16.07 22.83 15.98
CA VAL A 215 -17.51 22.76 15.71
C VAL A 215 -18.22 23.68 16.69
N THR A 216 -18.87 24.71 16.16
CA THR A 216 -19.64 25.66 16.98
C THR A 216 -21.12 25.31 16.86
N ASP A 217 -21.75 25.07 18.00
CA ASP A 217 -23.21 24.99 18.10
C ASP A 217 -23.81 26.35 17.76
N ARG A 218 -24.63 26.40 16.72
CA ARG A 218 -25.12 27.67 16.17
C ARG A 218 -26.15 28.35 17.09
N GLU A 219 -26.84 27.58 17.90
CA GLU A 219 -27.89 28.12 18.82
C GLU A 219 -27.28 28.60 20.12
N THR A 220 -26.35 27.84 20.68
CA THR A 220 -25.76 28.13 22.00
C THR A 220 -24.43 28.85 21.91
N GLY A 221 -23.78 28.88 20.76
CA GLY A 221 -22.40 29.39 20.59
C GLY A 221 -21.33 28.50 21.25
N THR A 222 -21.70 27.37 21.80
CA THR A 222 -20.73 26.44 22.42
C THR A 222 -19.79 25.89 21.38
N GLU A 223 -18.48 26.00 21.58
CA GLU A 223 -17.45 25.46 20.73
C GLU A 223 -16.97 24.10 21.23
N LEU A 224 -16.86 23.13 20.31
CA LEU A 224 -16.27 21.82 20.54
C LEU A 224 -15.06 21.70 19.65
N GLU A 225 -13.88 21.66 20.25
CA GLU A 225 -12.65 21.37 19.52
C GLU A 225 -12.59 19.88 19.18
N ILE A 226 -12.54 19.57 17.86
CA ILE A 226 -12.39 18.23 17.35
C ILE A 226 -10.95 18.07 16.87
N ASP A 227 -10.08 17.71 17.79
CA ASP A 227 -8.68 17.41 17.52
C ASP A 227 -8.51 15.94 17.13
N ASN A 228 -9.07 15.55 16.00
CA ASN A 228 -9.05 14.19 15.42
C ASN A 228 -9.53 13.05 16.34
N LYS A 229 -10.06 13.35 17.56
CA LYS A 229 -10.24 12.35 18.61
C LYS A 229 -11.49 11.48 18.48
N TYR A 230 -12.59 11.95 17.86
CA TYR A 230 -13.88 11.27 18.04
C TYR A 230 -14.80 11.19 16.82
N ILE A 231 -14.58 11.94 15.75
CA ILE A 231 -15.53 12.02 14.63
C ILE A 231 -14.86 11.75 13.27
N MET A 232 -13.57 12.06 13.14
CA MET A 232 -12.82 11.98 11.88
C MET A 232 -11.43 11.43 12.14
N SER A 233 -10.75 10.93 11.11
CA SER A 233 -9.44 10.27 11.20
C SER A 233 -9.45 8.89 11.86
N PRO A 234 -10.12 7.89 11.25
CA PRO A 234 -10.05 6.52 11.77
C PRO A 234 -8.60 6.02 11.83
N LYS A 235 -8.31 5.16 12.81
CA LYS A 235 -7.07 4.41 12.90
C LYS A 235 -6.85 3.58 11.62
N ASP A 236 -5.63 3.18 11.39
CA ASP A 236 -5.28 2.34 10.25
C ASP A 236 -5.68 0.88 10.53
N LEU A 237 -6.21 0.21 9.49
CA LEU A 237 -6.54 -1.22 9.56
C LEU A 237 -5.27 -2.05 9.78
N LYS A 238 -5.34 -3.05 10.67
CA LYS A 238 -4.31 -4.04 10.85
C LYS A 238 -4.92 -5.41 11.14
N THR A 239 -4.79 -6.36 10.23
CA THR A 239 -5.44 -7.67 10.33
C THR A 239 -4.48 -8.80 10.64
N ILE A 240 -3.20 -8.50 10.83
CA ILE A 240 -2.14 -9.51 10.95
C ILE A 240 -2.38 -10.53 12.08
N ARG A 241 -3.00 -10.10 13.17
CA ARG A 241 -3.29 -10.98 14.33
C ARG A 241 -4.42 -12.00 14.07
N PHE A 242 -5.22 -11.79 13.04
CA PHE A 242 -6.30 -12.70 12.64
C PHE A 242 -6.34 -12.99 11.14
N ILE A 243 -5.16 -12.92 10.49
CA ILE A 243 -5.02 -13.22 9.06
C ILE A 243 -5.50 -14.64 8.72
N ASP A 244 -5.33 -15.58 9.64
CA ASP A 244 -5.83 -16.95 9.53
C ASP A 244 -7.36 -17.01 9.40
N LYS A 245 -8.09 -16.12 10.08
CA LYS A 245 -9.56 -16.03 9.94
C LYS A 245 -9.92 -15.50 8.56
N MET A 246 -9.20 -14.49 8.04
CA MET A 246 -9.43 -13.99 6.68
C MET A 246 -9.17 -15.07 5.62
N MET A 247 -8.09 -15.85 5.77
CA MET A 247 -7.79 -16.97 4.87
C MET A 247 -8.92 -18.00 4.87
N ARG A 248 -9.42 -18.38 6.05
CA ARG A 248 -10.55 -19.32 6.21
C ARG A 248 -11.86 -18.78 5.67
N SER A 249 -12.09 -17.46 5.72
CA SER A 249 -13.28 -16.82 5.15
C SER A 249 -13.25 -16.71 3.62
N GLY A 250 -12.24 -17.30 2.95
CA GLY A 250 -12.16 -17.33 1.49
C GLY A 250 -11.44 -16.15 0.85
N VAL A 251 -10.80 -15.27 1.62
CA VAL A 251 -9.98 -14.20 1.07
C VAL A 251 -8.74 -14.81 0.41
N ARG A 252 -8.47 -14.41 -0.83
CA ARG A 252 -7.33 -14.89 -1.63
C ARG A 252 -6.39 -13.79 -2.08
N VAL A 253 -6.85 -12.53 -2.07
CA VAL A 253 -6.02 -11.36 -2.40
C VAL A 253 -6.04 -10.39 -1.22
N PHE A 254 -4.87 -10.16 -0.63
CA PHE A 254 -4.66 -9.33 0.56
C PHE A 254 -4.07 -7.99 0.14
N LYS A 255 -4.89 -6.95 0.14
CA LYS A 255 -4.49 -5.63 -0.34
C LYS A 255 -3.98 -4.75 0.78
N ILE A 256 -2.81 -4.16 0.57
CA ILE A 256 -2.23 -3.17 1.47
C ILE A 256 -2.55 -1.76 0.92
N GLU A 257 -3.13 -0.89 1.73
CA GLU A 257 -3.30 0.53 1.37
C GLU A 257 -2.04 1.31 1.72
N GLY A 258 -1.57 2.16 0.80
CA GLY A 258 -0.38 2.97 1.08
C GLY A 258 0.38 3.50 -0.12
N ARG A 259 -0.22 3.81 -1.27
CA ARG A 259 0.49 4.34 -2.46
C ARG A 259 1.29 5.63 -2.22
N ALA A 260 0.91 6.42 -1.21
CA ALA A 260 1.64 7.62 -0.82
C ALA A 260 2.70 7.35 0.28
N ARG A 261 2.97 6.10 0.62
CA ARG A 261 3.95 5.71 1.66
C ARG A 261 5.32 5.47 1.07
N GLY A 262 6.35 5.61 1.92
CA GLY A 262 7.73 5.36 1.55
C GLY A 262 8.04 3.86 1.33
N PRO A 263 9.19 3.57 0.70
CA PRO A 263 9.60 2.20 0.40
C PRO A 263 9.81 1.35 1.67
N GLU A 264 10.20 1.94 2.79
CA GLU A 264 10.33 1.27 4.09
C GLU A 264 9.00 0.71 4.60
N TYR A 265 7.90 1.45 4.40
CA TYR A 265 6.56 0.97 4.73
C TYR A 265 6.19 -0.23 3.87
N VAL A 266 6.39 -0.13 2.56
CA VAL A 266 6.05 -1.21 1.62
C VAL A 266 6.84 -2.46 1.94
N LEU A 267 8.16 -2.34 2.14
CA LEU A 267 9.04 -3.46 2.51
C LEU A 267 8.54 -4.15 3.78
N THR A 268 8.38 -3.39 4.85
CA THR A 268 8.03 -3.93 6.18
C THR A 268 6.67 -4.59 6.19
N VAL A 269 5.65 -3.91 5.65
CA VAL A 269 4.27 -4.44 5.68
C VAL A 269 4.17 -5.70 4.83
N VAL A 270 4.69 -5.71 3.59
CA VAL A 270 4.63 -6.88 2.72
C VAL A 270 5.34 -8.08 3.36
N GLN A 271 6.53 -7.88 3.92
CA GLN A 271 7.27 -8.97 4.60
C GLN A 271 6.48 -9.54 5.77
N CYS A 272 5.95 -8.68 6.66
CA CYS A 272 5.17 -9.15 7.81
C CYS A 272 3.95 -9.98 7.39
N TYR A 273 3.18 -9.53 6.40
CA TYR A 273 2.01 -10.28 5.93
C TYR A 273 2.38 -11.57 5.20
N LYS A 274 3.48 -11.58 4.43
CA LYS A 274 3.97 -12.80 3.78
C LYS A 274 4.40 -13.85 4.82
N GLU A 275 5.17 -13.42 5.82
CA GLU A 275 5.58 -14.27 6.93
C GLU A 275 4.38 -14.80 7.73
N ALA A 276 3.36 -13.95 7.96
CA ALA A 276 2.15 -14.33 8.68
C ALA A 276 1.34 -15.39 7.93
N ILE A 277 1.07 -15.19 6.62
CA ILE A 277 0.37 -16.17 5.77
C ILE A 277 1.15 -17.49 5.73
N GLN A 278 2.47 -17.45 5.51
CA GLN A 278 3.30 -18.65 5.53
C GLN A 278 3.23 -19.37 6.88
N SER A 279 3.26 -18.61 7.98
CA SER A 279 3.16 -19.15 9.33
C SER A 279 1.83 -19.87 9.62
N VAL A 280 0.72 -19.37 9.04
CA VAL A 280 -0.59 -20.05 9.10
C VAL A 280 -0.52 -21.38 8.34
N LEU A 281 0.04 -21.38 7.13
CA LEU A 281 0.17 -22.60 6.31
C LEU A 281 1.06 -23.67 6.95
N ASP A 282 2.08 -23.23 7.67
CA ASP A 282 3.04 -24.09 8.38
C ASP A 282 2.56 -24.51 9.78
N ASN A 283 1.36 -24.07 10.20
CA ASN A 283 0.81 -24.26 11.57
C ASN A 283 1.74 -23.72 12.68
N THR A 284 2.43 -22.62 12.43
CA THR A 284 3.34 -21.95 13.35
C THR A 284 2.91 -20.52 13.70
N PHE A 285 1.63 -20.21 13.56
CA PHE A 285 1.04 -18.88 13.79
C PHE A 285 0.80 -18.67 15.29
N THR A 286 1.86 -18.33 16.03
CA THR A 286 1.86 -18.18 17.50
C THR A 286 1.71 -16.72 17.93
N GLU A 287 1.36 -16.48 19.21
CA GLU A 287 1.25 -15.13 19.77
C GLU A 287 2.59 -14.39 19.75
N GLU A 288 3.72 -15.07 20.03
CA GLU A 288 5.05 -14.47 19.99
C GLU A 288 5.41 -13.93 18.60
N LYS A 289 5.02 -14.64 17.53
CA LYS A 289 5.20 -14.15 16.15
C LYS A 289 4.31 -12.96 15.86
N LYS A 290 3.05 -13.00 16.33
CA LYS A 290 2.12 -11.88 16.17
C LYS A 290 2.64 -10.63 16.85
N ASP A 291 3.19 -10.75 18.07
CA ASP A 291 3.79 -9.64 18.81
C ASP A 291 5.01 -9.08 18.07
N ALA A 292 5.90 -9.94 17.56
CA ALA A 292 7.04 -9.52 16.76
C ALA A 292 6.65 -8.77 15.46
N TRP A 293 5.60 -9.21 14.78
CA TRP A 293 5.09 -8.47 13.63
C TRP A 293 4.42 -7.16 14.02
N ASP A 294 3.71 -7.10 15.15
CA ASP A 294 3.10 -5.87 15.66
C ASP A 294 4.18 -4.83 15.97
N GLU A 295 5.29 -5.22 16.61
CA GLU A 295 6.44 -4.35 16.87
C GLU A 295 7.03 -3.83 15.54
N ARG A 296 7.25 -4.70 14.56
CA ARG A 296 7.78 -4.30 13.25
C ARG A 296 6.84 -3.35 12.51
N LEU A 297 5.53 -3.63 12.50
CA LEU A 297 4.53 -2.77 11.86
C LEU A 297 4.40 -1.42 12.55
N ALA A 298 4.66 -1.35 13.86
CA ALA A 298 4.65 -0.09 14.60
C ALA A 298 5.84 0.82 14.25
N THR A 299 6.94 0.30 13.68
CA THR A 299 8.11 1.13 13.31
C THR A 299 7.86 2.01 12.09
N VAL A 300 6.93 1.65 11.22
CA VAL A 300 6.61 2.39 9.99
C VAL A 300 5.35 3.22 10.17
N PHE A 301 5.09 4.14 9.23
CA PHE A 301 3.97 5.05 9.30
C PHE A 301 2.65 4.35 9.61
N ASN A 302 1.98 4.78 10.68
CA ASN A 302 0.62 4.37 11.03
C ASN A 302 -0.10 5.49 11.81
N ARG A 303 -1.42 5.36 11.98
CA ARG A 303 -2.27 6.26 12.77
C ARG A 303 -2.87 5.56 14.01
N GLY A 304 -2.10 4.66 14.64
CA GLY A 304 -2.65 3.66 15.52
C GLY A 304 -3.38 2.58 14.70
N PHE A 305 -3.65 1.45 15.32
CA PHE A 305 -4.22 0.30 14.64
C PHE A 305 -5.54 -0.14 15.25
N TRP A 306 -6.41 -0.71 14.41
CA TRP A 306 -7.62 -1.42 14.81
C TRP A 306 -8.00 -2.48 13.77
N ASP A 307 -8.94 -3.34 14.11
CA ASP A 307 -9.32 -4.50 13.30
C ASP A 307 -10.32 -4.19 12.18
N GLY A 308 -10.72 -2.93 12.03
CA GLY A 308 -11.84 -2.57 11.17
C GLY A 308 -13.14 -3.17 11.68
N TYR A 309 -14.08 -3.40 10.78
CA TYR A 309 -15.35 -4.06 11.09
C TYR A 309 -15.28 -5.59 10.98
N TYR A 310 -14.12 -6.13 10.64
CA TYR A 310 -13.94 -7.54 10.22
C TYR A 310 -14.26 -8.55 11.32
N GLN A 311 -14.06 -8.20 12.58
CA GLN A 311 -14.41 -9.07 13.71
C GLN A 311 -15.78 -8.75 14.34
N GLY A 312 -16.64 -7.98 13.64
CA GLY A 312 -18.01 -7.67 14.08
C GLY A 312 -18.15 -6.41 14.94
N GLN A 313 -17.12 -5.56 15.01
CA GLN A 313 -17.23 -4.27 15.67
C GLN A 313 -18.28 -3.38 14.98
N LEU A 314 -19.15 -2.73 15.78
CA LEU A 314 -20.19 -1.82 15.29
C LEU A 314 -19.73 -0.37 15.23
N LEU A 315 -18.74 0.00 16.03
CA LEU A 315 -18.21 1.37 16.13
C LEU A 315 -16.75 1.41 15.65
N GLY A 316 -16.39 2.47 14.93
CA GLY A 316 -15.03 2.72 14.50
C GLY A 316 -14.12 3.15 15.65
N GLU A 317 -12.82 3.00 15.45
CA GLU A 317 -11.79 3.54 16.31
C GLU A 317 -11.07 4.70 15.65
N TRP A 318 -10.78 5.75 16.43
CA TRP A 318 -10.27 7.01 15.94
C TRP A 318 -8.86 7.28 16.45
N ASN A 319 -8.05 7.94 15.62
CA ASN A 319 -6.71 8.34 16.01
C ASN A 319 -6.78 9.56 16.97
N SER A 320 -6.01 9.51 18.04
CA SER A 320 -5.89 10.61 19.01
C SER A 320 -4.82 11.64 18.65
N ASN A 321 -3.93 11.35 17.69
CA ASN A 321 -2.79 12.19 17.35
C ASN A 321 -2.84 12.64 15.88
N TYR A 322 -2.37 13.85 15.62
CA TYR A 322 -2.12 14.30 14.25
C TYR A 322 -0.82 13.67 13.72
N GLY A 323 -0.86 13.11 12.52
CA GLY A 323 0.33 12.58 11.85
C GLY A 323 0.55 11.07 12.05
N SER A 324 1.80 10.70 12.30
CA SER A 324 2.22 9.30 12.45
C SER A 324 2.39 8.91 13.91
N ASN A 325 1.91 7.73 14.27
CA ASN A 325 2.17 7.07 15.56
C ASN A 325 3.31 6.04 15.45
N ALA A 326 4.11 6.12 14.40
CA ALA A 326 5.27 5.22 14.24
C ALA A 326 6.24 5.41 15.40
N THR A 327 6.80 4.31 15.89
CA THR A 327 7.81 4.30 16.98
C THR A 327 9.20 4.72 16.50
N GLU A 328 9.41 4.71 15.19
CA GLU A 328 10.66 5.15 14.54
C GLU A 328 10.37 6.25 13.51
N ARG A 329 11.35 7.14 13.31
CA ARG A 329 11.34 8.11 12.21
C ARG A 329 12.69 8.12 11.50
N LYS A 330 12.67 8.44 10.21
CA LYS A 330 13.88 8.57 9.40
C LYS A 330 14.33 10.03 9.36
N GLN A 331 15.61 10.24 9.60
CA GLN A 331 16.29 11.53 9.55
C GLN A 331 17.27 11.51 8.38
N TYR A 332 17.15 12.46 7.47
CA TYR A 332 18.01 12.52 6.31
C TYR A 332 19.45 12.80 6.71
N ILE A 333 20.39 12.03 6.14
CA ILE A 333 21.84 12.17 6.36
C ILE A 333 22.56 12.59 5.08
N GLY A 334 22.25 11.95 3.95
CA GLY A 334 22.99 12.22 2.74
C GLY A 334 22.64 11.29 1.60
N LYS A 335 23.58 11.13 0.67
CA LYS A 335 23.36 10.32 -0.53
C LYS A 335 24.56 9.48 -0.91
N GLY A 336 24.30 8.35 -1.57
CA GLY A 336 25.30 7.46 -2.14
C GLY A 336 26.12 8.13 -3.23
N VAL A 337 27.41 7.84 -3.25
CA VAL A 337 28.37 8.32 -4.24
C VAL A 337 28.84 7.16 -5.10
N LYS A 338 29.33 6.10 -4.47
CA LYS A 338 29.93 4.95 -5.14
C LYS A 338 29.78 3.67 -4.34
N TYR A 339 29.71 2.56 -5.05
CA TYR A 339 29.73 1.23 -4.45
C TYR A 339 30.97 0.45 -4.89
N PHE A 340 31.69 -0.10 -3.93
CA PHE A 340 32.90 -0.91 -4.13
C PHE A 340 32.53 -2.39 -4.00
N SER A 341 32.16 -3.00 -5.11
CA SER A 341 31.57 -4.36 -5.15
C SER A 341 32.47 -5.45 -4.58
N LYS A 342 33.80 -5.31 -4.71
CA LYS A 342 34.77 -6.29 -4.16
C LYS A 342 34.85 -6.25 -2.64
N LEU A 343 34.54 -5.09 -2.03
CA LEU A 343 34.63 -4.86 -0.60
C LEU A 343 33.26 -4.95 0.10
N GLY A 344 32.16 -4.88 -0.66
CA GLY A 344 30.81 -4.78 -0.06
C GLY A 344 30.60 -3.44 0.66
N VAL A 345 31.20 -2.37 0.19
CA VAL A 345 31.22 -1.05 0.85
C VAL A 345 30.58 -0.01 -0.06
N ALA A 346 29.79 0.88 0.52
CA ALA A 346 29.22 2.04 -0.16
C ALA A 346 29.76 3.34 0.44
N GLU A 347 30.15 4.26 -0.43
CA GLU A 347 30.56 5.61 -0.09
C GLU A 347 29.38 6.56 -0.13
N PHE A 348 29.27 7.42 0.88
CA PHE A 348 28.21 8.41 1.04
C PHE A 348 28.78 9.81 1.28
N THR A 349 28.13 10.83 0.74
CA THR A 349 28.33 12.20 1.19
C THR A 349 27.34 12.48 2.33
N VAL A 350 27.85 12.92 3.47
CA VAL A 350 27.06 13.36 4.61
C VAL A 350 26.66 14.82 4.37
N GLU A 351 25.38 15.04 4.03
CA GLU A 351 24.86 16.37 3.65
C GLU A 351 24.19 17.08 4.82
N ALA A 352 23.67 16.30 5.78
CA ALA A 352 22.99 16.83 6.95
C ALA A 352 23.23 15.93 8.18
N ASP A 353 23.33 16.57 9.34
CA ASP A 353 23.48 15.87 10.62
C ASP A 353 24.70 14.92 10.71
N THR A 354 24.68 13.99 11.64
CA THR A 354 25.77 13.04 11.95
C THR A 354 25.25 11.65 12.18
N PHE A 355 26.10 10.64 11.97
CA PHE A 355 25.81 9.27 12.42
C PHE A 355 27.10 8.59 12.94
N ALA A 356 26.92 7.57 13.75
CA ALA A 356 28.00 6.88 14.43
C ALA A 356 27.94 5.37 14.22
N VAL A 357 29.01 4.69 14.59
CA VAL A 357 29.03 3.22 14.73
C VAL A 357 27.92 2.79 15.69
N GLY A 358 27.18 1.74 15.33
CA GLY A 358 26.02 1.25 16.05
C GLY A 358 24.68 1.85 15.62
N ASP A 359 24.69 2.94 14.83
CA ASP A 359 23.44 3.54 14.34
C ASP A 359 22.74 2.63 13.32
N LYS A 360 21.40 2.58 13.39
CA LYS A 360 20.54 1.93 12.40
C LYS A 360 20.26 2.92 11.25
N MET A 361 20.67 2.54 10.05
CA MET A 361 20.52 3.35 8.85
C MET A 361 19.50 2.71 7.91
N LEU A 362 18.85 3.56 7.11
CA LEU A 362 17.99 3.18 6.00
C LEU A 362 18.53 3.80 4.71
N ILE A 363 18.74 2.99 3.70
CA ILE A 363 19.13 3.42 2.36
C ILE A 363 17.93 3.22 1.44
N THR A 364 17.55 4.24 0.68
CA THR A 364 16.43 4.15 -0.28
C THR A 364 16.83 4.65 -1.65
N GLY A 365 16.31 4.01 -2.69
CA GLY A 365 16.55 4.42 -4.07
C GLY A 365 15.70 3.64 -5.07
N PRO A 366 15.60 4.12 -6.33
CA PRO A 366 14.69 3.59 -7.35
C PRO A 366 14.86 2.10 -7.66
N THR A 367 16.05 1.57 -7.48
CA THR A 367 16.37 0.16 -7.70
C THR A 367 16.83 -0.56 -6.44
N THR A 368 17.23 0.17 -5.40
CA THR A 368 17.60 -0.35 -4.08
C THR A 368 16.37 -0.64 -3.23
N GLY A 369 15.28 0.10 -3.50
CA GLY A 369 14.06 0.01 -2.70
C GLY A 369 14.30 0.58 -1.31
N ALA A 370 14.25 -0.29 -0.31
CA ALA A 370 14.61 0.00 1.07
C ALA A 370 15.62 -1.03 1.58
N LEU A 371 16.67 -0.57 2.22
CA LEU A 371 17.74 -1.38 2.78
C LEU A 371 18.11 -0.88 4.17
N TYR A 372 17.86 -1.69 5.19
CA TYR A 372 18.29 -1.39 6.55
C TYR A 372 19.68 -1.94 6.81
N VAL A 373 20.53 -1.13 7.45
CA VAL A 373 21.91 -1.47 7.81
C VAL A 373 22.21 -0.96 9.23
N THR A 374 22.82 -1.77 10.07
CA THR A 374 23.48 -1.28 11.29
C THR A 374 24.92 -0.96 10.93
N VAL A 375 25.41 0.19 11.35
CA VAL A 375 26.77 0.65 11.03
C VAL A 375 27.77 -0.07 11.94
N ASP A 376 28.50 -1.01 11.37
CA ASP A 376 29.55 -1.74 12.12
C ASP A 376 30.85 -0.93 12.16
N GLU A 377 31.17 -0.20 11.08
CA GLU A 377 32.42 0.51 10.91
C GLU A 377 32.24 1.68 9.91
N ILE A 378 32.92 2.80 10.17
CA ILE A 378 32.91 3.97 9.30
C ILE A 378 34.37 4.27 8.91
N HIS A 379 34.62 4.46 7.62
CA HIS A 379 35.92 4.90 7.11
C HIS A 379 35.76 6.25 6.39
N ASP A 380 36.70 7.17 6.68
CA ASP A 380 36.98 8.31 5.82
C ASP A 380 38.13 7.98 4.84
N ASP A 381 38.66 8.97 4.13
CA ASP A 381 39.76 8.77 3.17
C ASP A 381 41.07 8.29 3.84
N THR A 382 41.19 8.39 5.14
CA THR A 382 42.46 8.20 5.86
C THR A 382 42.44 7.11 6.91
N SER A 383 41.30 6.90 7.57
CA SER A 383 41.21 6.02 8.75
C SER A 383 39.78 5.54 9.03
N SER A 384 39.70 4.61 9.97
CA SER A 384 38.42 4.28 10.64
C SER A 384 38.09 5.39 11.65
N ILE A 385 36.82 5.80 11.67
CA ILE A 385 36.28 6.83 12.56
C ILE A 385 35.01 6.34 13.26
N GLU A 386 34.75 6.87 14.45
CA GLU A 386 33.55 6.50 15.23
C GLU A 386 32.29 7.25 14.80
N THR A 387 32.44 8.46 14.26
CA THR A 387 31.32 9.33 13.91
C THR A 387 31.59 10.07 12.60
N ALA A 388 30.64 9.99 11.68
CA ALA A 388 30.62 10.74 10.44
C ALA A 388 29.99 12.12 10.65
N GLN A 389 30.67 13.17 10.21
CA GLN A 389 30.25 14.56 10.37
C GLN A 389 29.66 15.11 9.07
N GLN A 390 28.76 16.09 9.17
CA GLN A 390 28.24 16.82 8.03
C GLN A 390 29.41 17.41 7.20
N GLY A 391 29.30 17.34 5.88
CA GLY A 391 30.29 17.82 4.91
C GLY A 391 31.37 16.81 4.58
N THR A 392 31.42 15.64 5.25
CA THR A 392 32.44 14.60 4.99
C THR A 392 31.94 13.59 3.95
N ARG A 393 32.90 12.85 3.37
CA ARG A 393 32.64 11.59 2.65
C ARG A 393 33.08 10.44 3.50
N VAL A 394 32.25 9.44 3.60
CA VAL A 394 32.52 8.27 4.41
C VAL A 394 32.04 7.00 3.71
N SER A 395 32.65 5.90 4.05
CA SER A 395 32.31 4.58 3.56
C SER A 395 31.83 3.69 4.70
N ILE A 396 30.73 2.95 4.46
CA ILE A 396 30.21 1.93 5.39
C ILE A 396 29.99 0.61 4.66
N LYS A 397 30.06 -0.49 5.38
CA LYS A 397 29.73 -1.82 4.85
C LYS A 397 28.24 -1.95 4.61
N VAL A 398 27.85 -2.49 3.48
CA VAL A 398 26.45 -2.70 3.09
C VAL A 398 26.26 -4.09 2.47
N PRO A 399 25.14 -4.80 2.76
CA PRO A 399 24.93 -6.17 2.28
C PRO A 399 24.59 -6.27 0.80
N GLU A 400 24.22 -5.16 0.18
CA GLU A 400 23.78 -5.10 -1.22
C GLU A 400 24.33 -3.87 -1.94
N LYS A 401 24.26 -3.90 -3.27
CA LYS A 401 24.70 -2.79 -4.11
C LYS A 401 23.87 -1.53 -3.88
N VAL A 402 24.53 -0.47 -3.42
CA VAL A 402 24.00 0.89 -3.33
C VAL A 402 24.39 1.65 -4.61
N ARG A 403 23.51 2.52 -5.09
CA ARG A 403 23.72 3.27 -6.32
C ARG A 403 24.00 4.75 -6.03
N PRO A 404 24.68 5.45 -6.94
CA PRO A 404 24.80 6.90 -6.84
C PRO A 404 23.41 7.54 -6.68
N SER A 405 23.33 8.52 -5.79
CA SER A 405 22.09 9.26 -5.43
C SER A 405 21.06 8.49 -4.60
N ASP A 406 21.27 7.21 -4.24
CA ASP A 406 20.47 6.58 -3.21
C ASP A 406 20.54 7.39 -1.91
N LYS A 407 19.42 7.60 -1.24
CA LYS A 407 19.33 8.44 -0.05
C LYS A 407 19.68 7.64 1.19
N LEU A 408 20.50 8.23 2.06
CA LEU A 408 20.88 7.68 3.36
C LEU A 408 20.10 8.41 4.46
N PHE A 409 19.46 7.63 5.34
CA PHE A 409 18.73 8.13 6.50
C PHE A 409 19.19 7.41 7.76
N LYS A 410 19.26 8.13 8.87
CA LYS A 410 19.39 7.56 10.21
C LYS A 410 17.99 7.25 10.76
N ILE A 411 17.83 6.10 11.36
CA ILE A 411 16.60 5.70 12.05
C ILE A 411 16.73 6.09 13.51
N ILE A 412 15.82 6.93 13.97
CA ILE A 412 15.77 7.39 15.36
C ILE A 412 14.41 7.06 15.96
N LYS A 413 14.35 6.90 17.28
CA LYS A 413 13.09 6.75 17.99
C LYS A 413 12.23 7.99 17.76
N ALA A 414 10.95 7.77 17.48
CA ALA A 414 9.99 8.86 17.53
C ALA A 414 9.77 9.22 18.99
N GLY A 415 9.91 10.50 19.31
CA GLY A 415 9.69 11.03 20.66
C GLY A 415 8.22 11.10 21.02
#